data_03c7993a37cfe25b8b18e9c625867ba3
#
_entry.id   03c7993a37cfe25b8b18e9c625867ba3
#
_cell.length_a   1.000
_cell.length_b   1.000
_cell.length_c   1.000
_cell.angle_alpha   90.00
_cell.angle_beta   90.00
_cell.angle_gamma   90.00
#
_symmetry.space_group_name_H-M   'P 1'
#
loop_
_entity.id
_entity.type
_entity.pdbx_description
1 polymer ?
#
loop_
_entity_poly.entity_id
_entity_poly.type
_entity_poly.pdbx_seq_one_letter_code
_entity_poly.pdbx_strand_id
1 'polypeptide(L)'
;NERFTFLSSQKDDLLEAKNLLLSTIDDMNDEVKIRFKTSFDAIRESFKTTFAQMFVGGLADLELTSDNLLEAGVEIKVQPPGKKLSSLNLMSGGEKALTALALIFAILRVRTVPFVVLDEVEAALDEANVKRFGDYMNHFDNSNQFIVVTHRRGTMAAAGSMYGVTMADAGVSKMISVKLDSAIN
;
A
#
# COMPACT_ATOMS: atom_id res chain seq x y z
N ASN A 1 -35.98 -1.56 -52.68
CA ASN A 1 -34.69 -0.79 -52.65
C ASN A 1 -34.55 0.11 -51.39
N GLU A 2 -35.57 0.89 -50.97
CA GLU A 2 -35.46 1.81 -49.83
C GLU A 2 -35.08 1.12 -48.54
N ARG A 3 -35.72 -0.04 -48.22
CA ARG A 3 -35.40 -0.80 -47.02
C ARG A 3 -33.93 -1.32 -46.98
N PHE A 4 -33.43 -1.74 -48.12
CA PHE A 4 -32.04 -2.18 -48.23
C PHE A 4 -31.08 -1.02 -48.01
N THR A 5 -31.34 0.13 -48.61
CA THR A 5 -30.49 1.34 -48.42
C THR A 5 -30.51 1.78 -46.98
N PHE A 6 -31.65 1.82 -46.32
CA PHE A 6 -31.81 2.13 -44.90
C PHE A 6 -31.02 1.18 -43.98
N LEU A 7 -31.17 -0.14 -44.21
CA LEU A 7 -30.44 -1.14 -43.40
C LEU A 7 -28.94 -1.11 -43.64
N SER A 8 -28.51 -0.81 -44.86
CA SER A 8 -27.09 -0.63 -45.17
C SER A 8 -26.52 0.59 -44.48
N SER A 9 -27.21 1.73 -44.45
CA SER A 9 -26.80 2.91 -43.71
C SER A 9 -26.69 2.64 -42.20
N GLN A 10 -27.72 2.00 -41.63
CA GLN A 10 -27.68 1.63 -40.18
C GLN A 10 -26.51 0.68 -39.84
N LYS A 11 -26.22 -0.28 -40.72
CA LYS A 11 -25.09 -1.18 -40.56
C LYS A 11 -23.78 -0.42 -40.57
N ASP A 12 -23.61 0.51 -41.52
CA ASP A 12 -22.39 1.31 -41.64
C ASP A 12 -22.20 2.24 -40.45
N ASP A 13 -23.26 2.90 -39.96
CA ASP A 13 -23.26 3.70 -38.72
C ASP A 13 -22.85 2.88 -37.50
N LEU A 14 -23.38 1.64 -37.36
CA LEU A 14 -23.00 0.74 -36.26
C LEU A 14 -21.57 0.25 -36.37
N LEU A 15 -21.05 0.02 -37.57
CA LEU A 15 -19.64 -0.35 -37.77
C LEU A 15 -18.72 0.81 -37.43
N GLU A 16 -19.05 2.03 -37.81
CA GLU A 16 -18.30 3.23 -37.44
C GLU A 16 -18.28 3.43 -35.92
N ALA A 17 -19.45 3.36 -35.27
CA ALA A 17 -19.56 3.43 -33.80
C ALA A 17 -18.74 2.34 -33.10
N LYS A 18 -18.80 1.10 -33.59
CA LYS A 18 -17.97 -0.01 -33.07
C LYS A 18 -16.49 0.29 -33.18
N ASN A 19 -16.04 0.76 -34.35
CA ASN A 19 -14.62 1.05 -34.59
C ASN A 19 -14.12 2.20 -33.69
N LEU A 20 -14.95 3.23 -33.49
CA LEU A 20 -14.65 4.33 -32.56
C LEU A 20 -14.51 3.82 -31.11
N LEU A 21 -15.41 2.96 -30.67
CA LEU A 21 -15.33 2.36 -29.33
C LEU A 21 -14.07 1.51 -29.16
N LEU A 22 -13.71 0.70 -30.15
CA LEU A 22 -12.48 -0.12 -30.10
C LEU A 22 -11.23 0.77 -30.05
N SER A 23 -11.14 1.81 -30.87
CA SER A 23 -10.04 2.77 -30.81
C SER A 23 -9.96 3.46 -29.45
N THR A 24 -11.09 3.86 -28.86
CA THR A 24 -11.13 4.46 -27.52
C THR A 24 -10.62 3.49 -26.44
N ILE A 25 -11.00 2.20 -26.54
CA ILE A 25 -10.49 1.17 -25.62
C ILE A 25 -8.98 1.00 -25.73
N ASP A 26 -8.46 1.00 -26.97
CA ASP A 26 -7.01 0.86 -27.20
C ASP A 26 -6.24 2.06 -26.64
N ASP A 27 -6.73 3.28 -26.87
CA ASP A 27 -6.14 4.51 -26.31
C ASP A 27 -6.15 4.49 -24.77
N MET A 28 -7.26 4.04 -24.15
CA MET A 28 -7.35 3.91 -22.71
C MET A 28 -6.40 2.84 -22.17
N ASN A 29 -6.27 1.70 -22.84
CA ASN A 29 -5.34 0.64 -22.47
C ASN A 29 -3.89 1.11 -22.49
N ASP A 30 -3.51 1.90 -23.46
CA ASP A 30 -2.16 2.43 -23.58
C ASP A 30 -1.87 3.45 -22.47
N GLU A 31 -2.81 4.33 -22.16
CA GLU A 31 -2.69 5.25 -21.02
C GLU A 31 -2.56 4.48 -19.68
N VAL A 32 -3.36 3.43 -19.49
CA VAL A 32 -3.28 2.57 -18.29
C VAL A 32 -1.91 1.91 -18.18
N LYS A 33 -1.37 1.36 -19.28
CA LYS A 33 -0.03 0.75 -19.27
C LYS A 33 1.06 1.75 -18.85
N ILE A 34 1.03 2.96 -19.41
CA ILE A 34 2.00 4.01 -19.08
C ILE A 34 1.92 4.40 -17.62
N ARG A 35 0.72 4.68 -17.10
CA ARG A 35 0.50 5.06 -15.70
C ARG A 35 0.87 3.94 -14.73
N PHE A 36 0.49 2.71 -15.06
CA PHE A 36 0.84 1.54 -14.26
C PHE A 36 2.35 1.36 -14.18
N LYS A 37 3.04 1.37 -15.32
CA LYS A 37 4.49 1.20 -15.37
C LYS A 37 5.22 2.25 -14.55
N THR A 38 4.85 3.52 -14.73
CA THR A 38 5.44 4.65 -13.97
C THR A 38 5.22 4.49 -12.46
N SER A 39 4.00 4.15 -12.05
CA SER A 39 3.67 3.96 -10.63
C SER A 39 4.35 2.73 -10.05
N PHE A 40 4.41 1.63 -10.81
CA PHE A 40 5.06 0.39 -10.40
C PHE A 40 6.56 0.60 -10.16
N ASP A 41 7.26 1.25 -11.09
CA ASP A 41 8.69 1.51 -10.96
C ASP A 41 8.99 2.40 -9.75
N ALA A 42 8.18 3.44 -9.51
CA ALA A 42 8.32 4.31 -8.35
C ALA A 42 8.09 3.55 -7.03
N ILE A 43 7.04 2.71 -6.96
CA ILE A 43 6.73 1.89 -5.78
C ILE A 43 7.83 0.85 -5.56
N ARG A 44 8.33 0.23 -6.62
CA ARG A 44 9.42 -0.76 -6.57
C ARG A 44 10.67 -0.17 -5.91
N GLU A 45 11.12 1.00 -6.34
CA GLU A 45 12.29 1.66 -5.77
C GLU A 45 12.04 2.13 -4.33
N SER A 46 10.85 2.66 -4.04
CA SER A 46 10.45 3.01 -2.68
C SER A 46 10.42 1.77 -1.78
N PHE A 47 9.94 0.62 -2.27
CA PHE A 47 9.85 -0.62 -1.50
C PHE A 47 11.23 -1.17 -1.11
N LYS A 48 12.20 -1.15 -2.02
CA LYS A 48 13.60 -1.54 -1.73
C LYS A 48 14.14 -0.75 -0.54
N THR A 49 13.96 0.55 -0.56
CA THR A 49 14.45 1.45 0.50
C THR A 49 13.70 1.25 1.81
N THR A 50 12.37 1.20 1.76
CA THR A 50 11.50 1.04 2.93
C THR A 50 11.74 -0.30 3.62
N PHE A 51 11.85 -1.38 2.86
CA PHE A 51 12.16 -2.71 3.39
C PHE A 51 13.50 -2.71 4.13
N ALA A 52 14.56 -2.19 3.51
CA ALA A 52 15.87 -2.14 4.12
C ALA A 52 15.90 -1.31 5.41
N GLN A 53 15.10 -0.25 5.50
CA GLN A 53 14.95 0.57 6.71
C GLN A 53 14.20 -0.19 7.82
N MET A 54 13.07 -0.83 7.50
CA MET A 54 12.24 -1.53 8.49
C MET A 54 12.88 -2.82 9.01
N PHE A 55 13.62 -3.54 8.16
CA PHE A 55 14.31 -4.77 8.55
C PHE A 55 15.73 -4.52 9.10
N VAL A 56 16.21 -3.28 9.06
CA VAL A 56 17.60 -2.90 9.41
C VAL A 56 18.60 -3.66 8.52
N GLY A 57 18.34 -3.62 7.21
CA GLY A 57 19.10 -4.30 6.16
C GLY A 57 18.25 -5.26 5.33
N GLY A 58 18.90 -6.12 4.56
CA GLY A 58 18.24 -7.03 3.64
C GLY A 58 17.93 -6.39 2.29
N LEU A 59 17.34 -7.19 1.41
CA LEU A 59 16.98 -6.78 0.05
C LEU A 59 15.50 -7.09 -0.21
N ALA A 60 14.86 -6.26 -1.00
CA ALA A 60 13.51 -6.48 -1.48
C ALA A 60 13.37 -6.02 -2.92
N ASP A 61 12.50 -6.66 -3.66
CA ASP A 61 12.14 -6.26 -5.01
C ASP A 61 10.70 -6.64 -5.35
N LEU A 62 10.14 -5.95 -6.34
CA LEU A 62 8.86 -6.29 -6.96
C LEU A 62 9.11 -6.68 -8.41
N GLU A 63 8.57 -7.81 -8.84
CA GLU A 63 8.68 -8.29 -10.21
C GLU A 63 7.30 -8.48 -10.83
N LEU A 64 7.18 -8.18 -12.12
CA LEU A 64 5.97 -8.47 -12.87
C LEU A 64 6.01 -9.91 -13.36
N THR A 65 4.88 -10.60 -13.29
CA THR A 65 4.77 -12.01 -13.71
C THR A 65 4.65 -12.18 -15.22
N SER A 66 4.41 -11.09 -15.95
CA SER A 66 4.20 -11.08 -17.41
C SER A 66 4.59 -9.72 -18.00
N ASP A 67 4.98 -9.73 -19.27
CA ASP A 67 5.22 -8.50 -20.05
C ASP A 67 3.91 -7.77 -20.45
N ASN A 68 2.78 -8.47 -20.41
CA ASN A 68 1.48 -7.86 -20.63
C ASN A 68 1.03 -7.12 -19.37
N LEU A 69 1.28 -5.81 -19.32
CA LEU A 69 1.01 -4.95 -18.15
C LEU A 69 -0.47 -4.90 -17.72
N LEU A 70 -1.41 -5.24 -18.60
CA LEU A 70 -2.85 -5.26 -18.27
C LEU A 70 -3.26 -6.50 -17.48
N GLU A 71 -2.47 -7.58 -17.57
CA GLU A 71 -2.76 -8.88 -16.94
C GLU A 71 -1.65 -9.33 -15.99
N ALA A 72 -0.55 -8.58 -15.94
CA ALA A 72 0.59 -8.92 -15.09
C ALA A 72 0.21 -8.89 -13.61
N GLY A 73 0.53 -9.98 -12.90
CA GLY A 73 0.59 -10.00 -11.45
C GLY A 73 1.87 -9.37 -10.94
N VAL A 74 1.93 -9.13 -9.64
CA VAL A 74 3.13 -8.63 -8.95
C VAL A 74 3.63 -9.68 -7.97
N GLU A 75 4.89 -10.12 -8.14
CA GLU A 75 5.59 -11.02 -7.24
C GLU A 75 6.50 -10.23 -6.29
N ILE A 76 6.42 -10.56 -5.00
CA ILE A 76 7.25 -9.92 -3.95
C ILE A 76 8.42 -10.86 -3.66
N LYS A 77 9.64 -10.39 -3.94
CA LYS A 77 10.89 -11.09 -3.63
C LYS A 77 11.62 -10.37 -2.52
N VAL A 78 11.97 -11.10 -1.46
CA VAL A 78 12.56 -10.52 -0.26
C VAL A 78 13.67 -11.39 0.29
N GLN A 79 14.66 -10.73 0.85
CA GLN A 79 15.79 -11.34 1.53
C GLN A 79 16.03 -10.60 2.84
N PRO A 80 15.40 -11.03 3.96
CA PRO A 80 15.70 -10.48 5.28
C PRO A 80 17.18 -10.66 5.63
N PRO A 81 17.73 -9.83 6.52
CA PRO A 81 19.13 -9.94 6.94
C PRO A 81 19.47 -11.35 7.43
N GLY A 82 20.60 -11.89 6.93
CA GLY A 82 21.07 -13.23 7.29
C GLY A 82 20.34 -14.41 6.66
N LYS A 83 19.34 -14.15 5.79
CA LYS A 83 18.59 -15.18 5.07
C LYS A 83 18.89 -15.17 3.58
N LYS A 84 18.55 -16.25 2.88
CA LYS A 84 18.61 -16.32 1.41
C LYS A 84 17.37 -15.63 0.81
N LEU A 85 17.51 -15.18 -0.43
CA LEU A 85 16.39 -14.65 -1.22
C LEU A 85 15.28 -15.70 -1.29
N SER A 86 14.07 -15.31 -0.93
CA SER A 86 12.91 -16.18 -0.90
C SER A 86 11.65 -15.45 -1.34
N SER A 87 10.64 -16.20 -1.76
CA SER A 87 9.30 -15.64 -1.94
C SER A 87 8.65 -15.38 -0.57
N LEU A 88 7.70 -14.47 -0.55
CA LEU A 88 6.93 -14.12 0.66
C LEU A 88 6.34 -15.35 1.37
N ASN A 89 5.98 -16.39 0.61
CA ASN A 89 5.34 -17.60 1.16
C ASN A 89 6.23 -18.38 2.15
N LEU A 90 7.56 -18.26 2.03
CA LEU A 90 8.54 -18.99 2.85
C LEU A 90 8.96 -18.23 4.12
N MET A 91 8.38 -17.04 4.37
CA MET A 91 8.69 -16.22 5.54
C MET A 91 7.84 -16.61 6.75
N SER A 92 8.31 -16.26 7.95
CA SER A 92 7.52 -16.35 9.18
C SER A 92 6.33 -15.36 9.14
N GLY A 93 5.30 -15.61 9.96
CA GLY A 93 4.12 -14.74 10.03
C GLY A 93 4.46 -13.27 10.32
N GLY A 94 5.32 -13.02 11.30
CA GLY A 94 5.77 -11.67 11.64
C GLY A 94 6.58 -10.99 10.53
N GLU A 95 7.46 -11.74 9.85
CA GLU A 95 8.21 -11.22 8.70
C GLU A 95 7.30 -10.89 7.51
N LYS A 96 6.29 -11.73 7.25
CA LYS A 96 5.26 -11.45 6.23
C LYS A 96 4.51 -10.14 6.54
N ALA A 97 4.06 -10.00 7.79
CA ALA A 97 3.36 -8.81 8.24
C ALA A 97 4.23 -7.55 8.11
N LEU A 98 5.49 -7.60 8.56
CA LEU A 98 6.42 -6.48 8.44
C LEU A 98 6.72 -6.15 6.97
N THR A 99 6.83 -7.15 6.09
CA THR A 99 7.02 -6.95 4.64
C THR A 99 5.79 -6.29 4.01
N ALA A 100 4.58 -6.71 4.40
CA ALA A 100 3.34 -6.09 3.93
C ALA A 100 3.25 -4.62 4.36
N LEU A 101 3.62 -4.31 5.61
CA LEU A 101 3.71 -2.93 6.09
C LEU A 101 4.75 -2.11 5.32
N ALA A 102 5.92 -2.69 5.02
CA ALA A 102 6.94 -2.04 4.21
C ALA A 102 6.40 -1.69 2.81
N LEU A 103 5.62 -2.56 2.20
CA LEU A 103 4.98 -2.28 0.92
C LEU A 103 3.92 -1.17 1.01
N ILE A 104 3.08 -1.19 2.07
CA ILE A 104 2.10 -0.13 2.31
C ILE A 104 2.80 1.22 2.44
N PHE A 105 3.84 1.31 3.26
CA PHE A 105 4.61 2.54 3.41
C PHE A 105 5.33 2.98 2.13
N ALA A 106 5.81 2.02 1.32
CA ALA A 106 6.38 2.33 0.01
C ALA A 106 5.36 2.99 -0.93
N ILE A 107 4.12 2.49 -0.92
CA ILE A 107 3.01 3.08 -1.69
C ILE A 107 2.67 4.48 -1.17
N LEU A 108 2.60 4.67 0.15
CA LEU A 108 2.31 5.96 0.78
C LEU A 108 3.39 7.02 0.48
N ARG A 109 4.64 6.62 0.29
CA ARG A 109 5.71 7.53 -0.14
C ARG A 109 5.55 8.01 -1.58
N VAL A 110 5.05 7.17 -2.46
CA VAL A 110 4.82 7.52 -3.88
C VAL A 110 3.52 8.30 -4.04
N ARG A 111 2.52 7.98 -3.20
CA ARG A 111 1.22 8.66 -3.18
C ARG A 111 1.01 9.31 -1.82
N THR A 112 1.30 10.60 -1.72
CA THR A 112 1.05 11.36 -0.50
C THR A 112 -0.45 11.44 -0.22
N VAL A 113 -0.84 11.10 1.01
CA VAL A 113 -2.20 11.23 1.53
C VAL A 113 -2.16 12.07 2.80
N PRO A 114 -3.18 12.88 3.11
CA PRO A 114 -3.13 13.77 4.28
C PRO A 114 -3.14 13.02 5.61
N PHE A 115 -3.79 11.87 5.68
CA PHE A 115 -3.82 11.01 6.87
C PHE A 115 -3.97 9.54 6.49
N VAL A 116 -3.53 8.66 7.39
CA VAL A 116 -3.62 7.20 7.28
C VAL A 116 -4.18 6.64 8.57
N VAL A 117 -5.18 5.78 8.48
CA VAL A 117 -5.71 5.04 9.63
C VAL A 117 -5.19 3.61 9.57
N LEU A 118 -4.54 3.17 10.64
CA LEU A 118 -4.00 1.83 10.82
C LEU A 118 -4.69 1.18 12.01
N ASP A 119 -5.41 0.08 11.77
CA ASP A 119 -6.16 -0.62 12.80
C ASP A 119 -5.52 -1.99 13.09
N GLU A 120 -4.85 -2.10 14.24
CA GLU A 120 -4.15 -3.29 14.76
C GLU A 120 -3.22 -3.99 13.72
N VAL A 121 -2.63 -3.23 12.80
CA VAL A 121 -1.82 -3.77 11.69
C VAL A 121 -0.57 -4.51 12.16
N GLU A 122 -0.11 -4.22 13.37
CA GLU A 122 1.06 -4.84 14.01
C GLU A 122 0.71 -6.08 14.86
N ALA A 123 -0.53 -6.56 14.87
CA ALA A 123 -0.96 -7.68 15.73
C ALA A 123 -0.12 -8.94 15.55
N ALA A 124 0.35 -9.22 14.32
CA ALA A 124 1.19 -10.37 13.99
C ALA A 124 2.70 -10.15 14.24
N LEU A 125 3.12 -8.94 14.65
CA LEU A 125 4.52 -8.62 14.89
C LEU A 125 4.96 -9.05 16.31
N ASP A 126 6.20 -9.48 16.44
CA ASP A 126 6.88 -9.60 17.73
C ASP A 126 7.30 -8.22 18.28
N GLU A 127 7.70 -8.15 19.54
CA GLU A 127 8.06 -6.89 20.20
C GLU A 127 9.19 -6.13 19.49
N ALA A 128 10.18 -6.82 18.92
CA ALA A 128 11.28 -6.19 18.22
C ALA A 128 10.79 -5.55 16.91
N ASN A 129 9.90 -6.21 16.18
CA ASN A 129 9.31 -5.70 14.96
C ASN A 129 8.26 -4.61 15.22
N VAL A 130 7.51 -4.68 16.33
CA VAL A 130 6.63 -3.57 16.78
C VAL A 130 7.44 -2.30 17.04
N LYS A 131 8.60 -2.42 17.69
CA LYS A 131 9.49 -1.27 17.91
C LYS A 131 9.97 -0.69 16.57
N ARG A 132 10.44 -1.53 15.64
CA ARG A 132 10.90 -1.08 14.30
C ARG A 132 9.79 -0.39 13.53
N PHE A 133 8.57 -0.90 13.61
CA PHE A 133 7.38 -0.27 13.01
C PHE A 133 7.13 1.12 13.61
N GLY A 134 7.15 1.25 14.94
CA GLY A 134 7.01 2.54 15.62
C GLY A 134 8.11 3.53 15.26
N ASP A 135 9.37 3.08 15.31
CA ASP A 135 10.53 3.89 14.93
C ASP A 135 10.41 4.36 13.46
N TYR A 136 9.96 3.49 12.55
CA TYR A 136 9.77 3.84 11.15
C TYR A 136 8.68 4.90 10.95
N MET A 137 7.54 4.78 11.65
CA MET A 137 6.47 5.79 11.59
C MET A 137 6.94 7.17 12.04
N ASN A 138 7.78 7.24 13.09
CA ASN A 138 8.33 8.51 13.58
C ASN A 138 9.29 9.19 12.60
N HIS A 139 9.95 8.41 11.73
CA HIS A 139 10.85 8.90 10.70
C HIS A 139 10.19 9.02 9.33
N PHE A 140 8.92 8.67 9.23
CA PHE A 140 8.17 8.86 7.99
C PHE A 140 7.96 10.36 7.76
N ASP A 141 7.81 10.76 6.50
CA ASP A 141 7.65 12.17 6.12
C ASP A 141 6.56 12.86 6.96
N ASN A 142 6.89 14.00 7.55
CA ASN A 142 6.01 14.80 8.42
C ASN A 142 4.76 15.35 7.70
N SER A 143 4.60 15.13 6.40
CA SER A 143 3.43 15.52 5.62
C SER A 143 2.19 14.64 5.89
N ASN A 144 2.36 13.47 6.51
CA ASN A 144 1.31 12.49 6.75
C ASN A 144 0.96 12.40 8.23
N GLN A 145 -0.33 12.44 8.55
CA GLN A 145 -0.82 12.12 9.89
C GLN A 145 -1.16 10.64 10.00
N PHE A 146 -0.56 9.93 10.96
CA PHE A 146 -0.94 8.56 11.29
C PHE A 146 -1.92 8.54 12.46
N ILE A 147 -3.04 7.84 12.28
CA ILE A 147 -4.01 7.52 13.31
C ILE A 147 -3.93 5.99 13.49
N VAL A 148 -3.41 5.55 14.63
CA VAL A 148 -3.16 4.12 14.87
C VAL A 148 -4.04 3.64 16.02
N VAL A 149 -4.87 2.64 15.73
CA VAL A 149 -5.59 1.89 16.76
C VAL A 149 -4.71 0.72 17.17
N THR A 150 -4.35 0.65 18.45
CA THR A 150 -3.41 -0.34 18.97
C THR A 150 -3.59 -0.64 20.44
N HIS A 151 -3.22 -1.84 20.84
CA HIS A 151 -3.04 -2.23 22.25
C HIS A 151 -1.57 -2.52 22.59
N ARG A 152 -0.64 -2.33 21.63
CA ARG A 152 0.78 -2.65 21.78
C ARG A 152 1.55 -1.45 22.36
N ARG A 153 2.25 -1.68 23.49
CA ARG A 153 3.03 -0.63 24.16
C ARG A 153 4.11 -0.02 23.28
N GLY A 154 4.77 -0.82 22.45
CA GLY A 154 5.80 -0.34 21.53
C GLY A 154 5.28 0.68 20.51
N THR A 155 4.09 0.46 19.96
CA THR A 155 3.40 1.40 19.06
C THR A 155 2.96 2.65 19.82
N MET A 156 2.37 2.49 21.03
CA MET A 156 1.96 3.62 21.87
C MET A 156 3.13 4.54 22.22
N ALA A 157 4.30 3.98 22.54
CA ALA A 157 5.49 4.75 22.87
C ALA A 157 6.03 5.60 21.71
N ALA A 158 5.71 5.24 20.47
CA ALA A 158 6.06 6.00 19.27
C ALA A 158 5.08 7.14 18.96
N ALA A 159 3.94 7.23 19.66
CA ALA A 159 2.92 8.24 19.38
C ALA A 159 3.22 9.57 20.06
N GLY A 160 2.99 10.69 19.40
CA GLY A 160 3.07 12.04 19.99
C GLY A 160 1.84 12.40 20.83
N SER A 161 0.70 11.78 20.56
CA SER A 161 -0.54 11.97 21.31
C SER A 161 -1.28 10.65 21.44
N MET A 162 -1.89 10.38 22.59
CA MET A 162 -2.60 9.15 22.86
C MET A 162 -4.04 9.45 23.28
N TYR A 163 -4.98 8.70 22.72
CA TYR A 163 -6.40 8.76 23.05
C TYR A 163 -6.85 7.39 23.58
N GLY A 164 -7.26 7.35 24.84
CA GLY A 164 -7.85 6.17 25.45
C GLY A 164 -9.37 6.20 25.29
N VAL A 165 -9.96 5.08 24.91
CA VAL A 165 -11.41 4.90 24.91
C VAL A 165 -11.78 3.99 26.09
N THR A 166 -12.65 4.47 26.97
CA THR A 166 -13.12 3.71 28.12
C THR A 166 -14.65 3.76 28.17
N MET A 167 -15.23 2.81 28.88
CA MET A 167 -16.67 2.72 29.11
C MET A 167 -16.91 2.77 30.65
N ALA A 168 -17.16 3.97 31.16
CA ALA A 168 -17.47 4.14 32.58
C ALA A 168 -18.93 3.74 32.88
N ASP A 169 -19.85 4.05 31.97
CA ASP A 169 -21.24 3.66 32.04
C ASP A 169 -21.55 2.66 30.93
N ALA A 170 -22.40 1.68 31.20
CA ALA A 170 -22.73 0.63 30.24
C ALA A 170 -23.29 1.22 28.92
N GLY A 171 -22.64 0.95 27.80
CA GLY A 171 -23.04 1.42 26.47
C GLY A 171 -22.62 2.85 26.13
N VAL A 172 -21.89 3.56 27.00
CA VAL A 172 -21.42 4.93 26.74
C VAL A 172 -19.89 4.98 26.72
N SER A 173 -19.32 5.21 25.54
CA SER A 173 -17.86 5.39 25.39
C SER A 173 -17.45 6.80 25.80
N LYS A 174 -16.36 6.88 26.57
CA LYS A 174 -15.71 8.15 26.96
C LYS A 174 -14.29 8.19 26.46
N MET A 175 -13.91 9.29 25.87
CA MET A 175 -12.56 9.50 25.36
C MET A 175 -11.72 10.28 26.37
N ILE A 176 -10.49 9.82 26.59
CA ILE A 176 -9.47 10.46 27.43
C ILE A 176 -8.27 10.72 26.54
N SER A 177 -7.76 11.94 26.49
CA SER A 177 -6.57 12.29 25.73
C SER A 177 -5.38 12.57 26.64
N VAL A 178 -4.21 12.09 26.22
CA VAL A 178 -2.92 12.37 26.87
C VAL A 178 -1.95 12.80 25.77
N LYS A 179 -1.38 13.99 25.91
CA LYS A 179 -0.28 14.44 25.07
C LYS A 179 1.01 13.88 25.69
N LEU A 180 1.73 13.09 24.93
CA LEU A 180 3.05 12.61 25.35
C LEU A 180 4.04 13.71 25.00
N ASP A 181 4.48 14.48 25.99
CA ASP A 181 5.59 15.40 25.77
C ASP A 181 6.83 14.59 25.40
N SER A 182 7.52 15.01 24.33
CA SER A 182 8.76 14.43 23.84
C SER A 182 9.95 14.69 24.81
N ALA A 183 9.73 14.47 26.06
CA ALA A 183 10.69 14.62 27.13
C ALA A 183 11.05 13.25 27.70
N ILE A 184 11.78 12.46 26.91
CA ILE A 184 12.85 11.62 27.47
C ILE A 184 13.89 11.49 26.36
N ASN A 185 14.94 12.31 26.49
CA ASN A 185 16.24 12.09 25.85
C ASN A 185 16.85 10.77 26.30
#